data_ba81eda7b21acb05e9a96114a8b85279
#
_entry.id   ba81eda7b21acb05e9a96114a8b85279
#
_cell.length_a   1.000
_cell.length_b   1.000
_cell.length_c   1.000
_cell.angle_alpha   90.00
_cell.angle_beta   90.00
_cell.angle_gamma   90.00
#
_symmetry.space_group_name_H-M   'P 1'
#
loop_
_entity.id
_entity.type
_entity.pdbx_description
1 polymer ?
#
loop_
_entity_poly.entity_id
_entity_poly.type
_entity_poly.pdbx_seq_one_letter_code
_entity_poly.pdbx_strand_id
1 'polypeptide(L)'
;MIYIALSSDGNVGKTTLARFVLKPHLPASRLVEVEQVGVEDPNAERSLVIRDAAEGGRPALTAVLLASLQGNLIVDVGASLCDAVIDLLADAHARLAETPLTIVTPVVLSGADNRKSLAHLAKIAGALDALELGKLRRVLVANRVTHSDAAIAAFKELARWAGDRGFSLCQTLVPDAAVFGRGATDGYDLKALAATDTGKLEQAAAKYLDAGDFAKLTETGARLTAILEAQRLAPLLERLAREIAGAQGG
;
A
#
# COMPACT_ATOMS: atom_id res chain seq x y z
N MET A 1 8.02 -5.41 -14.79
CA MET A 1 6.76 -4.72 -14.39
C MET A 1 7.04 -3.82 -13.20
N ILE A 2 6.51 -2.60 -13.21
CA ILE A 2 6.71 -1.61 -12.15
C ILE A 2 5.37 -1.32 -11.49
N TYR A 3 5.33 -1.36 -10.15
CA TYR A 3 4.20 -0.93 -9.34
C TYR A 3 4.62 0.29 -8.54
N ILE A 4 3.85 1.37 -8.59
CA ILE A 4 4.10 2.59 -7.83
C ILE A 4 2.90 2.87 -6.94
N ALA A 5 3.08 2.80 -5.63
CA ALA A 5 2.08 3.25 -4.67
C ALA A 5 2.18 4.77 -4.55
N LEU A 6 1.20 5.48 -5.13
CA LEU A 6 1.24 6.93 -5.31
C LEU A 6 -0.01 7.59 -4.75
N SER A 7 0.17 8.63 -3.93
CA SER A 7 -0.88 9.53 -3.47
C SER A 7 -0.26 10.81 -2.93
N SER A 8 -0.83 11.94 -3.27
CA SER A 8 -0.45 13.24 -2.68
C SER A 8 -1.00 13.44 -1.26
N ASP A 9 -1.86 12.53 -0.79
CA ASP A 9 -2.36 12.55 0.58
C ASP A 9 -1.50 11.66 1.49
N GLY A 10 -1.22 12.12 2.69
CA GLY A 10 -0.48 11.36 3.71
C GLY A 10 -1.40 10.34 4.40
N ASN A 11 -0.79 9.31 4.99
CA ASN A 11 -1.49 8.32 5.84
C ASN A 11 -2.66 7.57 5.16
N VAL A 12 -2.72 7.54 3.84
CA VAL A 12 -3.79 6.82 3.11
C VAL A 12 -3.50 5.32 2.93
N GLY A 13 -2.31 4.84 3.34
CA GLY A 13 -1.95 3.43 3.32
C GLY A 13 -1.11 2.98 2.12
N LYS A 14 -0.32 3.86 1.53
CA LYS A 14 0.65 3.51 0.46
C LYS A 14 1.60 2.42 0.93
N THR A 15 2.27 2.64 2.05
CA THR A 15 3.18 1.67 2.69
C THR A 15 2.49 0.35 3.04
N THR A 16 1.23 0.41 3.50
CA THR A 16 0.41 -0.78 3.75
C THR A 16 0.25 -1.61 2.47
N LEU A 17 -0.08 -0.96 1.35
CA LEU A 17 -0.21 -1.66 0.07
C LEU A 17 1.13 -2.20 -0.43
N ALA A 18 2.19 -1.42 -0.36
CA ALA A 18 3.50 -1.83 -0.83
C ALA A 18 4.05 -3.02 -0.03
N ARG A 19 4.07 -2.92 1.31
CA ARG A 19 4.67 -3.91 2.21
C ARG A 19 3.81 -5.14 2.45
N PHE A 20 2.50 -4.96 2.66
CA PHE A 20 1.63 -6.05 3.13
C PHE A 20 0.75 -6.65 2.04
N VAL A 21 0.59 -5.97 0.91
CA VAL A 21 -0.19 -6.48 -0.23
C VAL A 21 0.72 -6.88 -1.38
N LEU A 22 1.48 -5.93 -1.93
CA LEU A 22 2.25 -6.19 -3.15
C LEU A 22 3.48 -7.06 -2.88
N LYS A 23 4.32 -6.70 -1.91
CA LYS A 23 5.59 -7.41 -1.67
C LYS A 23 5.43 -8.88 -1.33
N PRO A 24 4.53 -9.31 -0.43
CA PRO A 24 4.35 -10.73 -0.10
C PRO A 24 3.81 -11.56 -1.27
N HIS A 25 3.05 -10.96 -2.19
CA HIS A 25 2.43 -11.64 -3.31
C HIS A 25 3.21 -11.51 -4.63
N LEU A 26 4.22 -10.63 -4.64
CA LEU A 26 5.16 -10.44 -5.73
C LEU A 26 6.60 -10.60 -5.21
N PRO A 27 6.98 -11.78 -4.69
CA PRO A 27 8.22 -11.97 -3.94
C PRO A 27 9.48 -11.71 -4.78
N ALA A 28 9.40 -11.90 -6.11
CA ALA A 28 10.49 -11.59 -7.03
C ALA A 28 10.69 -10.08 -7.27
N SER A 29 9.77 -9.22 -6.79
CA SER A 29 9.87 -7.77 -6.91
C SER A 29 10.76 -7.20 -5.80
N ARG A 30 11.54 -6.17 -6.14
CA ARG A 30 12.25 -5.36 -5.13
C ARG A 30 11.31 -4.29 -4.62
N LEU A 31 11.29 -4.07 -3.31
CA LEU A 31 10.58 -2.94 -2.69
C LEU A 31 11.57 -1.81 -2.43
N VAL A 32 11.26 -0.63 -2.94
CA VAL A 32 11.99 0.61 -2.67
C VAL A 32 11.02 1.64 -2.09
N GLU A 33 11.35 2.16 -0.93
CA GLU A 33 10.62 3.23 -0.27
C GLU A 33 11.33 4.54 -0.54
N VAL A 34 10.57 5.55 -0.94
CA VAL A 34 11.10 6.86 -1.35
C VAL A 34 10.44 7.94 -0.51
N GLU A 35 11.21 8.55 0.39
CA GLU A 35 10.75 9.57 1.32
C GLU A 35 11.61 10.84 1.23
N GLN A 36 11.00 12.01 1.45
CA GLN A 36 11.72 13.29 1.43
C GLN A 36 12.43 13.58 2.76
N VAL A 37 11.77 13.26 3.87
CA VAL A 37 12.32 13.36 5.23
C VAL A 37 11.91 12.09 5.94
N GLY A 38 12.87 11.27 6.28
CA GLY A 38 12.56 10.01 6.94
C GLY A 38 13.59 9.67 7.98
N VAL A 39 13.14 9.06 9.05
CA VAL A 39 13.95 8.15 9.83
C VAL A 39 14.12 6.94 8.91
N GLU A 40 15.38 6.52 8.69
CA GLU A 40 15.63 5.24 8.02
C GLU A 40 14.79 4.18 8.72
N ASP A 41 13.83 3.60 8.01
CA ASP A 41 13.03 2.53 8.57
C ASP A 41 13.92 1.27 8.59
N PRO A 42 14.32 0.77 9.78
CA PRO A 42 15.19 -0.40 9.88
C PRO A 42 14.56 -1.67 9.28
N ASN A 43 13.26 -1.65 9.02
CA ASN A 43 12.50 -2.76 8.43
C ASN A 43 12.31 -2.61 6.91
N ALA A 44 12.74 -1.50 6.31
CA ALA A 44 12.69 -1.35 4.86
C ALA A 44 13.78 -2.21 4.21
N GLU A 45 13.43 -3.00 3.20
CA GLU A 45 14.43 -3.74 2.40
C GLU A 45 15.43 -2.78 1.75
N ARG A 46 14.96 -1.63 1.30
CA ARG A 46 15.75 -0.52 0.76
C ARG A 46 14.96 0.77 0.92
N SER A 47 15.51 1.71 1.65
CA SER A 47 14.97 3.05 1.80
C SER A 47 15.85 4.03 1.02
N LEU A 48 15.22 4.84 0.18
CA LEU A 48 15.85 5.95 -0.52
C LEU A 48 15.31 7.25 0.08
N VAL A 49 16.10 7.89 0.93
CA VAL A 49 15.76 9.18 1.52
C VAL A 49 16.24 10.29 0.60
N ILE A 50 15.30 11.04 0.05
CA ILE A 50 15.57 12.20 -0.80
C ILE A 50 15.45 13.46 0.04
N ARG A 51 16.57 14.02 0.47
CA ARG A 51 16.61 15.19 1.35
C ARG A 51 16.23 16.48 0.65
N ASP A 52 16.51 16.57 -0.65
CA ASP A 52 16.12 17.71 -1.49
C ASP A 52 15.68 17.20 -2.85
N ALA A 53 14.38 17.35 -3.13
CA ALA A 53 13.79 16.93 -4.41
C ALA A 53 14.33 17.77 -5.59
N ALA A 54 14.78 18.99 -5.35
CA ALA A 54 15.25 19.90 -6.40
C ALA A 54 16.67 19.58 -6.89
N GLU A 55 17.59 19.20 -5.99
CA GLU A 55 19.01 19.06 -6.34
C GLU A 55 19.54 17.63 -6.40
N GLY A 56 19.11 16.74 -5.53
CA GLY A 56 19.68 15.39 -5.43
C GLY A 56 18.71 14.24 -5.64
N GLY A 57 17.42 14.48 -5.42
CA GLY A 57 16.40 13.45 -5.41
C GLY A 57 15.99 12.97 -6.81
N ARG A 58 15.95 13.86 -7.78
CA ARG A 58 15.56 13.54 -9.16
C ARG A 58 16.50 12.53 -9.82
N PRO A 59 17.85 12.69 -9.78
CA PRO A 59 18.77 11.67 -10.30
C PRO A 59 18.63 10.30 -9.63
N ALA A 60 18.43 10.27 -8.31
CA ALA A 60 18.27 9.01 -7.58
C ALA A 60 16.95 8.31 -7.92
N LEU A 61 15.84 9.05 -8.00
CA LEU A 61 14.55 8.54 -8.50
C LEU A 61 14.65 8.04 -9.93
N THR A 62 15.32 8.79 -10.80
CA THR A 62 15.58 8.39 -12.19
C THR A 62 16.34 7.06 -12.22
N ALA A 63 17.39 6.93 -11.42
CA ALA A 63 18.17 5.69 -11.34
C ALA A 63 17.32 4.52 -10.85
N VAL A 64 16.46 4.71 -9.83
CA VAL A 64 15.54 3.68 -9.34
C VAL A 64 14.56 3.25 -10.43
N LEU A 65 13.91 4.19 -11.12
CA LEU A 65 12.95 3.86 -12.18
C LEU A 65 13.62 3.22 -13.38
N LEU A 66 14.78 3.69 -13.81
CA LEU A 66 15.51 3.09 -14.94
C LEU A 66 16.11 1.73 -14.60
N ALA A 67 16.58 1.51 -13.36
CA ALA A 67 17.02 0.20 -12.90
C ALA A 67 15.88 -0.83 -12.88
N SER A 68 14.63 -0.38 -12.74
CA SER A 68 13.45 -1.22 -12.76
C SER A 68 13.09 -1.77 -14.14
N LEU A 69 13.62 -1.20 -15.21
CA LEU A 69 13.43 -1.74 -16.57
C LEU A 69 14.03 -3.15 -16.71
N GLN A 70 14.95 -3.53 -15.82
CA GLN A 70 15.60 -4.84 -15.81
C GLN A 70 14.94 -5.87 -14.87
N GLY A 71 13.82 -5.52 -14.21
CA GLY A 71 13.17 -6.42 -13.26
C GLY A 71 11.82 -5.94 -12.77
N ASN A 72 11.27 -6.64 -11.78
CA ASN A 72 10.04 -6.22 -11.12
C ASN A 72 10.37 -5.29 -9.95
N LEU A 73 9.67 -4.16 -9.86
CA LEU A 73 9.85 -3.14 -8.83
C LEU A 73 8.53 -2.74 -8.21
N ILE A 74 8.53 -2.56 -6.89
CA ILE A 74 7.49 -1.91 -6.12
C ILE A 74 8.11 -0.63 -5.54
N VAL A 75 7.51 0.52 -5.82
CA VAL A 75 7.94 1.81 -5.27
C VAL A 75 6.86 2.34 -4.34
N ASP A 76 7.19 2.54 -3.08
CA ASP A 76 6.36 3.26 -2.11
C ASP A 76 6.79 4.72 -2.09
N VAL A 77 5.90 5.63 -2.46
CA VAL A 77 6.23 7.04 -2.65
C VAL A 77 5.67 7.88 -1.52
N GLY A 78 6.52 8.61 -0.82
CA GLY A 78 6.10 9.62 0.16
C GLY A 78 5.16 10.66 -0.46
N ALA A 79 4.19 11.12 0.30
CA ALA A 79 3.15 12.03 -0.20
C ALA A 79 3.72 13.33 -0.81
N SER A 80 4.78 13.87 -0.19
CA SER A 80 5.49 15.08 -0.65
C SER A 80 6.22 14.91 -1.98
N LEU A 81 6.50 13.68 -2.39
CA LEU A 81 7.23 13.35 -3.62
C LEU A 81 6.32 12.96 -4.80
N CYS A 82 5.01 13.00 -4.60
CA CYS A 82 4.03 12.61 -5.62
C CYS A 82 4.25 13.37 -6.94
N ASP A 83 4.33 14.69 -6.88
CA ASP A 83 4.51 15.54 -8.06
C ASP A 83 5.88 15.27 -8.73
N ALA A 84 6.95 15.16 -7.95
CA ALA A 84 8.28 14.87 -8.48
C ALA A 84 8.36 13.51 -9.20
N VAL A 85 7.63 12.50 -8.71
CA VAL A 85 7.55 11.19 -9.38
C VAL A 85 6.78 11.29 -10.68
N ILE A 86 5.67 12.05 -10.72
CA ILE A 86 4.88 12.27 -11.95
C ILE A 86 5.72 12.99 -13.00
N ASP A 87 6.43 14.06 -12.63
CA ASP A 87 7.33 14.81 -13.51
C ASP A 87 8.42 13.90 -14.08
N LEU A 88 8.97 13.02 -13.24
CA LEU A 88 9.98 12.07 -13.67
C LEU A 88 9.44 11.03 -14.65
N LEU A 89 8.19 10.55 -14.43
CA LEU A 89 7.52 9.64 -15.37
C LEU A 89 7.31 10.34 -16.72
N ALA A 90 6.98 11.63 -16.73
CA ALA A 90 6.87 12.44 -17.94
C ALA A 90 8.20 12.55 -18.68
N ASP A 91 9.30 12.84 -17.99
CA ASP A 91 10.64 12.93 -18.60
C ASP A 91 11.14 11.57 -19.13
N ALA A 92 10.76 10.49 -18.47
CA ALA A 92 11.16 9.13 -18.85
C ALA A 92 10.18 8.45 -19.81
N HIS A 93 9.11 9.14 -20.27
CA HIS A 93 7.99 8.53 -21.00
C HIS A 93 8.44 7.67 -22.19
N ALA A 94 9.39 8.15 -23.02
CA ALA A 94 9.87 7.42 -24.18
C ALA A 94 10.54 6.09 -23.82
N ARG A 95 11.17 5.98 -22.65
CA ARG A 95 11.78 4.75 -22.14
C ARG A 95 10.78 3.84 -21.43
N LEU A 96 9.72 4.42 -20.89
CA LEU A 96 8.66 3.71 -20.16
C LEU A 96 7.50 3.27 -21.06
N ALA A 97 7.43 3.77 -22.31
CA ALA A 97 6.31 3.53 -23.22
C ALA A 97 5.96 2.04 -23.39
N GLU A 98 6.98 1.17 -23.45
CA GLU A 98 6.81 -0.28 -23.58
C GLU A 98 6.83 -1.03 -22.23
N THR A 99 7.08 -0.33 -21.13
CA THR A 99 7.19 -0.96 -19.81
C THR A 99 5.83 -1.05 -19.15
N PRO A 100 5.35 -2.25 -18.74
CA PRO A 100 4.14 -2.37 -17.97
C PRO A 100 4.28 -1.64 -16.62
N LEU A 101 3.54 -0.55 -16.47
CA LEU A 101 3.52 0.32 -15.29
C LEU A 101 2.15 0.32 -14.65
N THR A 102 2.06 0.06 -13.36
CA THR A 102 0.83 0.14 -12.60
C THR A 102 0.96 1.18 -11.50
N ILE A 103 0.18 2.24 -11.57
CA ILE A 103 0.02 3.21 -10.48
C ILE A 103 -1.10 2.71 -9.57
N VAL A 104 -0.79 2.49 -8.31
CA VAL A 104 -1.75 2.05 -7.28
C VAL A 104 -1.99 3.21 -6.31
N THR A 105 -3.21 3.72 -6.30
CA THR A 105 -3.58 4.87 -5.46
C THR A 105 -4.57 4.43 -4.37
N PRO A 106 -4.15 4.38 -3.10
CA PRO A 106 -5.05 4.13 -1.99
C PRO A 106 -5.92 5.35 -1.70
N VAL A 107 -7.18 5.10 -1.37
CA VAL A 107 -8.18 6.10 -1.03
C VAL A 107 -8.84 5.72 0.29
N VAL A 108 -8.82 6.62 1.26
CA VAL A 108 -9.50 6.41 2.54
C VAL A 108 -10.99 6.73 2.38
N LEU A 109 -11.84 5.78 2.75
CA LEU A 109 -13.30 5.93 2.75
C LEU A 109 -13.82 5.96 4.19
N SER A 110 -13.62 7.08 4.87
CA SER A 110 -14.06 7.26 6.27
C SER A 110 -15.50 7.71 6.41
N GLY A 111 -16.19 7.96 5.33
CA GLY A 111 -17.62 8.36 5.32
C GLY A 111 -17.89 9.83 5.64
N ALA A 112 -16.92 10.60 6.11
CA ALA A 112 -17.19 11.98 6.58
C ALA A 112 -17.07 13.04 5.48
N ASP A 113 -16.05 13.02 4.64
CA ASP A 113 -15.92 13.94 3.49
C ASP A 113 -14.93 13.38 2.46
N ASN A 114 -15.45 12.81 1.39
CA ASN A 114 -14.63 12.26 0.32
C ASN A 114 -14.18 13.32 -0.70
N ARG A 115 -14.69 14.57 -0.60
CA ARG A 115 -14.39 15.62 -1.59
C ARG A 115 -12.91 15.95 -1.64
N LYS A 116 -12.25 15.98 -0.47
CA LYS A 116 -10.79 16.22 -0.41
C LYS A 116 -10.02 15.10 -1.11
N SER A 117 -10.35 13.85 -0.81
CA SER A 117 -9.71 12.67 -1.44
C SER A 117 -9.96 12.65 -2.94
N LEU A 118 -11.19 12.95 -3.41
CA LEU A 118 -11.51 13.02 -4.84
C LEU A 118 -10.79 14.19 -5.54
N ALA A 119 -10.59 15.33 -4.87
CA ALA A 119 -9.80 16.44 -5.43
C ALA A 119 -8.32 16.07 -5.62
N HIS A 120 -7.73 15.38 -4.64
CA HIS A 120 -6.36 14.84 -4.78
C HIS A 120 -6.25 13.81 -5.91
N LEU A 121 -7.23 12.91 -6.01
CA LEU A 121 -7.29 11.94 -7.10
C LEU A 121 -7.44 12.62 -8.46
N ALA A 122 -8.27 13.67 -8.57
CA ALA A 122 -8.45 14.42 -9.82
C ALA A 122 -7.14 15.08 -10.28
N LYS A 123 -6.35 15.61 -9.34
CA LYS A 123 -5.00 16.14 -9.65
C LYS A 123 -4.10 15.06 -10.22
N ILE A 124 -4.01 13.90 -9.54
CA ILE A 124 -3.19 12.76 -10.00
C ILE A 124 -3.70 12.26 -11.37
N ALA A 125 -5.01 12.12 -11.55
CA ALA A 125 -5.59 11.68 -12.81
C ALA A 125 -5.20 12.58 -13.96
N GLY A 126 -5.38 13.91 -13.82
CA GLY A 126 -5.01 14.88 -14.84
C GLY A 126 -3.52 14.84 -15.19
N ALA A 127 -2.66 14.67 -14.19
CA ALA A 127 -1.23 14.55 -14.41
C ALA A 127 -0.86 13.24 -15.13
N LEU A 128 -1.50 12.12 -14.78
CA LEU A 128 -1.28 10.84 -15.44
C LEU A 128 -1.88 10.79 -16.86
N ASP A 129 -2.95 11.56 -17.15
CA ASP A 129 -3.52 11.67 -18.50
C ASP A 129 -2.52 12.32 -19.47
N ALA A 130 -1.71 13.25 -18.98
CA ALA A 130 -0.71 13.94 -19.77
C ALA A 130 0.53 13.08 -20.11
N LEU A 131 0.70 11.90 -19.48
CA LEU A 131 1.91 11.09 -19.66
C LEU A 131 1.94 10.25 -20.94
N GLU A 132 0.83 10.06 -21.63
CA GLU A 132 0.71 9.26 -22.87
C GLU A 132 1.40 7.90 -22.83
N LEU A 133 1.44 7.23 -21.65
CA LEU A 133 2.09 5.95 -21.45
C LEU A 133 1.17 4.81 -21.91
N GLY A 134 1.48 4.17 -23.03
CA GLY A 134 0.63 3.16 -23.67
C GLY A 134 0.34 1.92 -22.81
N LYS A 135 1.20 1.59 -21.87
CA LYS A 135 1.05 0.43 -20.96
C LYS A 135 0.84 0.85 -19.50
N LEU A 136 0.32 2.07 -19.28
CA LEU A 136 -0.03 2.57 -17.95
C LEU A 136 -1.37 2.00 -17.50
N ARG A 137 -1.36 1.32 -16.36
CA ARG A 137 -2.53 0.87 -15.65
C ARG A 137 -2.71 1.70 -14.38
N ARG A 138 -3.92 2.17 -14.13
CA ARG A 138 -4.29 3.00 -12.98
C ARG A 138 -5.25 2.22 -12.10
N VAL A 139 -4.89 2.01 -10.85
CA VAL A 139 -5.66 1.17 -9.92
C VAL A 139 -5.98 1.98 -8.67
N LEU A 140 -7.23 2.00 -8.27
CA LEU A 140 -7.67 2.54 -6.99
C LEU A 140 -7.94 1.42 -6.00
N VAL A 141 -7.54 1.63 -4.76
CA VAL A 141 -7.78 0.73 -3.64
C VAL A 141 -8.47 1.49 -2.53
N ALA A 142 -9.70 1.10 -2.19
CA ALA A 142 -10.39 1.62 -1.02
C ALA A 142 -9.76 1.06 0.25
N ASN A 143 -9.21 1.97 1.08
CA ASN A 143 -8.47 1.65 2.29
C ASN A 143 -9.13 2.28 3.52
N ARG A 144 -8.91 1.67 4.68
CA ARG A 144 -9.51 2.07 5.98
C ARG A 144 -11.03 2.19 5.90
N VAL A 145 -11.66 1.22 5.24
CA VAL A 145 -13.10 1.21 5.05
C VAL A 145 -13.78 0.77 6.34
N THR A 146 -14.67 1.60 6.84
CA THR A 146 -15.58 1.23 7.94
C THR A 146 -16.85 0.63 7.36
N HIS A 147 -17.42 -0.38 8.03
CA HIS A 147 -18.71 -0.96 7.61
C HIS A 147 -19.86 -0.03 8.00
N SER A 148 -20.08 1.01 7.20
CA SER A 148 -21.19 1.96 7.39
C SER A 148 -21.87 2.25 6.06
N ASP A 149 -23.13 2.66 6.12
CA ASP A 149 -23.88 3.07 4.91
C ASP A 149 -23.20 4.22 4.18
N ALA A 150 -22.57 5.13 4.94
CA ALA A 150 -21.79 6.23 4.38
C ALA A 150 -20.58 5.74 3.59
N ALA A 151 -19.86 4.74 4.08
CA ALA A 151 -18.72 4.14 3.37
C ALA A 151 -19.16 3.40 2.10
N ILE A 152 -20.32 2.72 2.14
CA ILE A 152 -20.90 2.07 0.95
C ILE A 152 -21.29 3.11 -0.10
N ALA A 153 -21.92 4.21 0.30
CA ALA A 153 -22.26 5.30 -0.61
C ALA A 153 -21.01 5.93 -1.23
N ALA A 154 -19.98 6.19 -0.41
CA ALA A 154 -18.69 6.71 -0.83
C ALA A 154 -17.96 5.77 -1.81
N PHE A 155 -18.03 4.46 -1.60
CA PHE A 155 -17.47 3.48 -2.53
C PHE A 155 -18.18 3.50 -3.90
N LYS A 156 -19.51 3.62 -3.91
CA LYS A 156 -20.28 3.75 -5.16
C LYS A 156 -19.95 5.03 -5.93
N GLU A 157 -19.75 6.14 -5.22
CA GLU A 157 -19.31 7.41 -5.80
C GLU A 157 -17.89 7.27 -6.39
N LEU A 158 -16.95 6.68 -5.63
CA LEU A 158 -15.60 6.41 -6.10
C LEU A 158 -15.58 5.49 -7.33
N ALA A 159 -16.43 4.45 -7.37
CA ALA A 159 -16.54 3.54 -8.50
C ALA A 159 -16.97 4.25 -9.79
N ARG A 160 -17.94 5.16 -9.68
CA ARG A 160 -18.42 5.97 -10.79
C ARG A 160 -17.30 6.90 -11.27
N TRP A 161 -16.70 7.64 -10.35
CA TRP A 161 -15.60 8.55 -10.65
C TRP A 161 -14.40 7.81 -11.30
N ALA A 162 -14.07 6.62 -10.82
CA ALA A 162 -12.98 5.80 -11.34
C ALA A 162 -13.23 5.40 -12.80
N GLY A 163 -14.44 4.93 -13.13
CA GLY A 163 -14.84 4.55 -14.49
C GLY A 163 -14.72 5.72 -15.46
N ASP A 164 -15.17 6.91 -15.05
CA ASP A 164 -15.12 8.14 -15.87
C ASP A 164 -13.70 8.62 -16.16
N ARG A 165 -12.70 8.18 -15.36
CA ARG A 165 -11.31 8.62 -15.41
C ARG A 165 -10.31 7.52 -15.80
N GLY A 166 -10.80 6.38 -16.28
CA GLY A 166 -9.95 5.27 -16.72
C GLY A 166 -9.16 4.58 -15.61
N PHE A 167 -9.67 4.64 -14.36
CA PHE A 167 -9.12 3.87 -13.26
C PHE A 167 -9.88 2.55 -13.10
N SER A 168 -9.13 1.48 -12.79
CA SER A 168 -9.72 0.24 -12.29
C SER A 168 -9.86 0.32 -10.77
N LEU A 169 -11.06 0.19 -10.23
CA LEU A 169 -11.29 0.14 -8.79
C LEU A 169 -11.30 -1.31 -8.32
N CYS A 170 -10.41 -1.64 -7.37
CA CYS A 170 -10.43 -2.93 -6.71
C CYS A 170 -11.74 -3.13 -5.94
N GLN A 171 -12.34 -4.30 -6.06
CA GLN A 171 -13.56 -4.68 -5.34
C GLN A 171 -13.27 -5.08 -3.90
N THR A 172 -12.04 -5.51 -3.64
CA THR A 172 -11.57 -5.86 -2.30
C THR A 172 -11.26 -4.59 -1.50
N LEU A 173 -11.96 -4.42 -0.39
CA LEU A 173 -11.81 -3.30 0.53
C LEU A 173 -10.79 -3.64 1.60
N VAL A 174 -9.88 -2.71 1.91
CA VAL A 174 -8.93 -2.87 3.02
C VAL A 174 -9.53 -2.25 4.28
N PRO A 175 -9.82 -3.05 5.32
CA PRO A 175 -10.37 -2.51 6.56
C PRO A 175 -9.30 -1.71 7.32
N ASP A 176 -9.75 -0.84 8.22
CA ASP A 176 -8.84 -0.29 9.23
C ASP A 176 -8.49 -1.38 10.25
N ALA A 177 -7.21 -1.73 10.32
CA ALA A 177 -6.74 -2.86 11.12
C ALA A 177 -5.47 -2.48 11.90
N ALA A 178 -5.49 -2.72 13.21
CA ALA A 178 -4.40 -2.35 14.11
C ALA A 178 -3.07 -3.07 13.77
N VAL A 179 -3.17 -4.27 13.19
CA VAL A 179 -1.99 -5.06 12.78
C VAL A 179 -1.14 -4.35 11.72
N PHE A 180 -1.72 -3.50 10.89
CA PHE A 180 -0.95 -2.72 9.90
C PHE A 180 -0.04 -1.68 10.57
N GLY A 181 -0.55 -1.00 11.62
CA GLY A 181 0.26 -0.05 12.38
C GLY A 181 1.39 -0.74 13.14
N ARG A 182 1.11 -1.86 13.79
CA ARG A 182 2.12 -2.68 14.50
C ARG A 182 3.11 -3.30 13.53
N GLY A 183 2.67 -3.81 12.39
CA GLY A 183 3.54 -4.36 11.37
C GLY A 183 4.55 -3.35 10.83
N ALA A 184 4.17 -2.07 10.72
CA ALA A 184 5.06 -1.01 10.31
C ALA A 184 6.12 -0.67 11.38
N THR A 185 5.75 -0.73 12.67
CA THR A 185 6.68 -0.39 13.77
C THR A 185 7.52 -1.58 14.25
N ASP A 186 6.92 -2.78 14.27
CA ASP A 186 7.55 -3.96 14.89
C ASP A 186 8.15 -4.92 13.85
N GLY A 187 8.06 -4.57 12.55
CA GLY A 187 8.64 -5.37 11.45
C GLY A 187 8.00 -6.73 11.23
N TYR A 188 6.74 -6.90 11.61
CA TYR A 188 6.04 -8.18 11.40
C TYR A 188 5.81 -8.47 9.92
N ASP A 189 6.21 -9.64 9.48
CA ASP A 189 5.70 -10.25 8.24
C ASP A 189 4.29 -10.78 8.49
N LEU A 190 3.27 -10.10 7.95
CA LEU A 190 1.87 -10.51 8.12
C LEU A 190 1.59 -11.92 7.60
N LYS A 191 2.29 -12.36 6.57
CA LYS A 191 2.14 -13.73 6.04
C LYS A 191 2.69 -14.76 7.01
N ALA A 192 3.87 -14.50 7.58
CA ALA A 192 4.44 -15.34 8.63
C ALA A 192 3.58 -15.32 9.89
N LEU A 193 3.06 -14.14 10.26
CA LEU A 193 2.16 -14.00 11.40
C LEU A 193 0.84 -14.80 11.21
N ALA A 194 0.25 -14.71 10.02
CA ALA A 194 -0.97 -15.46 9.67
C ALA A 194 -0.75 -16.99 9.67
N ALA A 195 0.46 -17.44 9.38
CA ALA A 195 0.82 -18.87 9.41
C ALA A 195 1.16 -19.38 10.82
N THR A 196 1.17 -18.51 11.83
CA THR A 196 1.53 -18.90 13.21
C THR A 196 0.42 -19.72 13.86
N ASP A 197 0.79 -20.86 14.42
CA ASP A 197 -0.10 -21.66 15.28
C ASP A 197 -0.30 -20.97 16.64
N THR A 198 -1.55 -20.77 17.03
CA THR A 198 -1.93 -20.10 18.28
C THR A 198 -1.90 -21.00 19.50
N GLY A 199 -1.90 -22.34 19.33
CA GLY A 199 -2.11 -23.28 20.42
C GLY A 199 -1.16 -23.13 21.61
N LYS A 200 0.12 -22.84 21.36
CA LYS A 200 1.10 -22.60 22.45
C LYS A 200 0.82 -21.29 23.21
N LEU A 201 0.37 -20.26 22.51
CA LEU A 201 0.04 -18.97 23.13
C LEU A 201 -1.26 -19.05 23.93
N GLU A 202 -2.24 -19.79 23.44
CA GLU A 202 -3.49 -20.07 24.16
C GLU A 202 -3.23 -20.83 25.46
N GLN A 203 -2.37 -21.87 25.42
CA GLN A 203 -1.94 -22.60 26.62
C GLN A 203 -1.15 -21.71 27.61
N ALA A 204 -0.31 -20.83 27.10
CA ALA A 204 0.41 -19.87 27.93
C ALA A 204 -0.55 -18.85 28.58
N ALA A 205 -1.53 -18.34 27.83
CA ALA A 205 -2.54 -17.44 28.35
C ALA A 205 -3.35 -18.08 29.50
N ALA A 206 -3.76 -19.34 29.33
CA ALA A 206 -4.45 -20.11 30.41
C ALA A 206 -3.59 -20.19 31.68
N LYS A 207 -2.30 -20.54 31.54
CA LYS A 207 -1.37 -20.61 32.69
C LYS A 207 -1.18 -19.24 33.38
N TYR A 208 -1.09 -18.13 32.62
CA TYR A 208 -0.95 -16.82 33.21
C TYR A 208 -2.23 -16.36 33.90
N LEU A 209 -3.40 -16.73 33.37
CA LEU A 209 -4.69 -16.46 34.00
C LEU A 209 -4.77 -17.21 35.36
N ASP A 210 -4.42 -18.51 35.39
CA ASP A 210 -4.44 -19.32 36.60
C ASP A 210 -3.44 -18.81 37.66
N ALA A 211 -2.31 -18.29 37.23
CA ALA A 211 -1.27 -17.70 38.08
C ALA A 211 -1.56 -16.26 38.54
N GLY A 212 -2.60 -15.61 37.98
CA GLY A 212 -2.89 -14.19 38.24
C GLY A 212 -1.85 -13.24 37.67
N ASP A 213 -1.04 -13.67 36.70
CA ASP A 213 -0.02 -12.83 36.04
C ASP A 213 -0.66 -12.04 34.88
N PHE A 214 -1.41 -11.01 35.24
CA PHE A 214 -2.15 -10.19 34.28
C PHE A 214 -1.28 -9.42 33.30
N ALA A 215 -0.03 -9.12 33.65
CA ALA A 215 0.90 -8.43 32.74
C ALA A 215 1.25 -9.33 31.56
N LYS A 216 1.69 -10.57 31.81
CA LYS A 216 1.98 -11.55 30.76
C LYS A 216 0.73 -12.02 30.02
N LEU A 217 -0.42 -12.11 30.70
CA LEU A 217 -1.70 -12.39 30.06
C LEU A 217 -2.05 -11.32 29.03
N THR A 218 -1.89 -10.03 29.36
CA THR A 218 -2.16 -8.90 28.44
C THR A 218 -1.22 -8.93 27.25
N GLU A 219 0.07 -9.15 27.45
CA GLU A 219 1.05 -9.26 26.36
C GLU A 219 0.72 -10.41 25.42
N THR A 220 0.43 -11.60 25.99
CA THR A 220 0.06 -12.80 25.23
C THR A 220 -1.24 -12.56 24.46
N GLY A 221 -2.23 -11.91 25.06
CA GLY A 221 -3.50 -11.54 24.44
C GLY A 221 -3.30 -10.56 23.26
N ALA A 222 -2.42 -9.57 23.41
CA ALA A 222 -2.10 -8.65 22.33
C ALA A 222 -1.48 -9.36 21.12
N ARG A 223 -0.59 -10.35 21.39
CA ARG A 223 0.03 -11.17 20.33
C ARG A 223 -0.98 -12.09 19.66
N LEU A 224 -1.85 -12.76 20.43
CA LEU A 224 -2.93 -13.58 19.88
C LEU A 224 -3.85 -12.74 19.00
N THR A 225 -4.26 -11.56 19.45
CA THR A 225 -5.11 -10.65 18.67
C THR A 225 -4.46 -10.31 17.34
N ALA A 226 -3.17 -9.98 17.32
CA ALA A 226 -2.45 -9.67 16.08
C ALA A 226 -2.41 -10.85 15.11
N ILE A 227 -2.20 -12.08 15.61
CA ILE A 227 -2.20 -13.31 14.80
C ILE A 227 -3.59 -13.57 14.20
N LEU A 228 -4.64 -13.51 15.01
CA LEU A 228 -6.02 -13.74 14.56
C LEU A 228 -6.44 -12.68 13.52
N GLU A 229 -6.04 -11.42 13.73
CA GLU A 229 -6.28 -10.35 12.76
C GLU A 229 -5.53 -10.60 11.45
N ALA A 230 -4.25 -11.01 11.50
CA ALA A 230 -3.47 -11.37 10.33
C ALA A 230 -4.08 -12.56 9.56
N GLN A 231 -4.53 -13.61 10.27
CA GLN A 231 -5.19 -14.76 9.67
C GLN A 231 -6.49 -14.37 8.94
N ARG A 232 -7.28 -13.49 9.55
CA ARG A 232 -8.50 -12.96 8.93
C ARG A 232 -8.21 -12.12 7.67
N LEU A 233 -7.12 -11.36 7.68
CA LEU A 233 -6.76 -10.45 6.59
C LEU A 233 -6.06 -11.15 5.43
N ALA A 234 -5.30 -12.22 5.68
CA ALA A 234 -4.47 -12.87 4.67
C ALA A 234 -5.21 -13.21 3.36
N PRO A 235 -6.40 -13.86 3.36
CA PRO A 235 -7.11 -14.16 2.11
C PRO A 235 -7.62 -12.90 1.39
N LEU A 236 -7.91 -11.85 2.14
CA LEU A 236 -8.34 -10.56 1.59
C LEU A 236 -7.18 -9.84 0.89
N LEU A 237 -6.01 -9.82 1.52
CA LEU A 237 -4.81 -9.19 0.95
C LEU A 237 -4.32 -9.94 -0.29
N GLU A 238 -4.41 -11.26 -0.30
CA GLU A 238 -4.10 -12.08 -1.47
C GLU A 238 -5.05 -11.79 -2.64
N ARG A 239 -6.36 -11.67 -2.38
CA ARG A 239 -7.33 -11.28 -3.40
C ARG A 239 -7.02 -9.89 -3.95
N LEU A 240 -6.77 -8.93 -3.08
CA LEU A 240 -6.43 -7.57 -3.47
C LEU A 240 -5.17 -7.53 -4.33
N ALA A 241 -4.13 -8.26 -3.97
CA ALA A 241 -2.91 -8.35 -4.77
C ALA A 241 -3.17 -8.89 -6.18
N ARG A 242 -4.05 -9.91 -6.31
CA ARG A 242 -4.48 -10.43 -7.61
C ARG A 242 -5.26 -9.40 -8.43
N GLU A 243 -6.16 -8.64 -7.81
CA GLU A 243 -6.89 -7.56 -8.48
C GLU A 243 -5.93 -6.47 -8.97
N ILE A 244 -4.98 -6.04 -8.14
CA ILE A 244 -3.94 -5.07 -8.52
C ILE A 244 -3.06 -5.61 -9.65
N ALA A 245 -2.68 -6.87 -9.62
CA ALA A 245 -1.89 -7.50 -10.69
C ALA A 245 -2.67 -7.68 -12.00
N GLY A 246 -4.01 -7.57 -11.96
CA GLY A 246 -4.85 -7.77 -13.15
C GLY A 246 -5.15 -9.23 -13.46
N ALA A 247 -4.84 -10.15 -12.54
CA ALA A 247 -5.29 -11.51 -12.64
C ALA A 247 -6.81 -11.53 -12.37
N GLN A 248 -7.61 -11.64 -13.43
CA GLN A 248 -9.03 -11.92 -13.29
C GLN A 248 -9.13 -13.29 -12.63
N GLY A 249 -9.82 -13.34 -11.51
CA GLY A 249 -10.13 -14.60 -10.87
C GLY A 249 -10.91 -15.47 -11.85
N GLY A 250 -10.30 -16.58 -12.23
CA GLY A 250 -10.99 -17.66 -12.95
C GLY A 250 -11.96 -18.36 -12.03
#